data_8eef88769147bd525d1703e48a814ad6
#
_entry.id   8eef88769147bd525d1703e48a814ad6
#
_cell.length_a   1.000
_cell.length_b   1.000
_cell.length_c   1.000
_cell.angle_alpha   90.00
_cell.angle_beta   90.00
_cell.angle_gamma   90.00
#
_symmetry.space_group_name_H-M   'P 1'
#
loop_
_entity.id
_entity.type
_entity.pdbx_description
1 polymer ?
#
loop_
_entity_poly.entity_id
_entity_poly.type
_entity_poly.pdbx_seq_one_letter_code
_entity_poly.pdbx_strand_id
1 'polypeptide(L)'
;MSQTARSAPVRAGGEFFAAPAEAAHRRYEALRAYLYEGLSAAEAAQRFGYTTASLLSAARDFRAGRRDFFVQPRPGPKSAPAKQAARAKVIELRRAGHSIYEIAEDLARSDTPLNRTGVAEICAEEGFGRLWTRPAAERGGPRRETLPRADVADFATLPAQAETRVAGLLLAIPDLLQLDLPALVHAAGYPSTAKIPATSYLLSLLALKLVGIRRVSHVEDLAADPGAALFAGLAALPKTTALTTYSYRLEHRKQLHFLAALDKATLAAGLATGDEINLDFHAVMHWGQDPALEKHYVPRRSQRTRSVLTFFAEDADTHTLLYANADLAKATQAGEVLAFADHWNTTTGRYPGLLIFDSKVTTQAQLAELDDRGIRFLTLRARSPKLTASLHALPAKAWTALTVARAGGKTRRVQVHEDSAARLTAYPRTVRQLAVTGLGHDEPTILITNDHDRTTKALIETYAQRMNIEQRLAEAIRSFSLDALAGAVPLNVDLDVVLSVLAHTVCAALRRRLPGYATATPDTLQRRFLHTGGHIINHSNHITVRLDRRAYSPVLRQADLPTITVPWWGHRQLHYEFA
;
A
#
# COMPACT_ATOMS: atom_id res chain seq x y z
N MET A 1 43.07 10.03 45.55
CA MET A 1 43.61 11.29 44.97
C MET A 1 43.18 11.32 43.51
N SER A 2 42.14 12.08 43.22
CA SER A 2 41.55 12.22 41.89
C SER A 2 42.33 13.30 41.10
N GLN A 3 43.05 12.86 40.05
CA GLN A 3 43.65 13.80 39.10
C GLN A 3 42.57 14.27 38.11
N THR A 4 42.03 15.43 38.38
CA THR A 4 41.28 16.21 37.36
C THR A 4 42.24 16.60 36.25
N ALA A 5 42.16 15.91 35.10
CA ALA A 5 42.86 16.32 33.89
C ALA A 5 42.35 17.72 33.45
N ARG A 6 43.18 18.75 33.64
CA ARG A 6 42.96 20.11 33.07
C ARG A 6 42.89 19.96 31.56
N SER A 7 41.77 20.22 30.95
CA SER A 7 41.67 20.34 29.48
C SER A 7 42.54 21.53 29.04
N ALA A 8 43.57 21.26 28.22
CA ALA A 8 44.36 22.31 27.60
C ALA A 8 43.45 23.23 26.78
N PRO A 9 43.70 24.55 26.74
CA PRO A 9 42.88 25.46 25.96
C PRO A 9 42.95 25.10 24.48
N VAL A 10 41.77 25.08 23.86
CA VAL A 10 41.65 24.79 22.42
C VAL A 10 42.42 25.85 21.65
N ARG A 11 43.35 25.46 20.79
CA ARG A 11 44.10 26.36 19.90
C ARG A 11 43.20 26.87 18.78
N ALA A 12 43.51 28.05 18.24
CA ALA A 12 42.79 28.61 17.09
C ALA A 12 42.64 27.58 15.95
N GLY A 13 41.44 27.36 15.46
CA GLY A 13 41.06 26.29 14.50
C GLY A 13 40.66 24.96 15.15
N GLY A 14 40.83 24.81 16.45
CA GLY A 14 40.42 23.59 17.16
C GLY A 14 38.91 23.41 17.29
N GLU A 15 38.14 24.49 17.09
CA GLU A 15 36.68 24.49 17.04
C GLU A 15 36.15 23.55 15.93
N PHE A 16 36.88 23.42 14.84
CA PHE A 16 36.59 22.51 13.75
C PHE A 16 36.42 21.06 14.25
N PHE A 17 37.29 20.62 15.17
CA PHE A 17 37.27 19.27 15.72
C PHE A 17 36.33 19.14 16.94
N ALA A 18 36.13 20.23 17.69
CA ALA A 18 35.30 20.23 18.89
C ALA A 18 33.80 20.30 18.59
N ALA A 19 33.41 20.99 17.52
CA ALA A 19 32.03 21.21 17.09
C ALA A 19 31.85 20.93 15.59
N PRO A 20 32.03 19.67 15.14
CA PRO A 20 31.98 19.32 13.73
C PRO A 20 30.59 19.56 13.15
N ALA A 21 30.48 20.37 12.11
CA ALA A 21 29.23 20.72 11.46
C ALA A 21 28.65 19.56 10.62
N GLU A 22 29.52 18.83 9.92
CA GLU A 22 29.11 17.75 9.03
C GLU A 22 28.86 16.44 9.77
N ALA A 23 27.84 15.67 9.33
CA ALA A 23 27.44 14.43 9.98
C ALA A 23 28.53 13.33 9.93
N ALA A 24 29.34 13.26 8.86
CA ALA A 24 30.43 12.31 8.73
C ALA A 24 31.58 12.68 9.67
N HIS A 25 31.97 13.94 9.71
CA HIS A 25 32.98 14.51 10.61
C HIS A 25 32.57 14.31 12.08
N ARG A 26 31.36 14.69 12.44
CA ARG A 26 30.84 14.51 13.80
C ARG A 26 30.89 13.05 14.25
N ARG A 27 30.59 12.12 13.36
CA ARG A 27 30.64 10.69 13.67
C ARG A 27 32.08 10.19 13.82
N TYR A 28 32.98 10.69 12.97
CA TYR A 28 34.40 10.39 13.09
C TYR A 28 34.96 10.83 14.43
N GLU A 29 34.72 12.08 14.84
CA GLU A 29 35.18 12.63 16.10
C GLU A 29 34.54 11.92 17.32
N ALA A 30 33.27 11.54 17.25
CA ALA A 30 32.62 10.75 18.29
C ALA A 30 33.25 9.37 18.45
N LEU A 31 33.59 8.69 17.35
CA LEU A 31 34.28 7.40 17.40
C LEU A 31 35.73 7.55 17.86
N ARG A 32 36.44 8.61 17.44
CA ARG A 32 37.80 8.91 17.88
C ARG A 32 37.84 9.15 19.39
N ALA A 33 36.92 9.92 19.92
CA ALA A 33 36.79 10.17 21.37
C ALA A 33 36.53 8.89 22.15
N TYR A 34 35.65 8.01 21.64
CA TYR A 34 35.33 6.74 22.30
C TYR A 34 36.44 5.68 22.16
N LEU A 35 37.00 5.49 20.93
CA LEU A 35 37.89 4.37 20.63
C LEU A 35 39.38 4.69 20.92
N TYR A 36 39.79 5.96 20.81
CA TYR A 36 41.18 6.39 20.91
C TYR A 36 41.44 7.25 22.14
N GLU A 37 40.56 8.23 22.46
CA GLU A 37 40.76 9.09 23.63
C GLU A 37 40.30 8.44 24.94
N GLY A 38 39.59 7.30 24.88
CA GLY A 38 39.20 6.51 26.03
C GLY A 38 38.00 7.07 26.81
N LEU A 39 37.23 8.00 26.22
CA LEU A 39 35.97 8.44 26.84
C LEU A 39 34.99 7.27 26.94
N SER A 40 34.16 7.27 27.97
CA SER A 40 33.05 6.31 28.03
C SER A 40 32.08 6.52 26.86
N ALA A 41 31.36 5.47 26.47
CA ALA A 41 30.39 5.57 25.39
C ALA A 41 29.29 6.61 25.66
N ALA A 42 28.95 6.83 26.93
CA ALA A 42 27.96 7.85 27.33
C ALA A 42 28.51 9.26 27.15
N GLU A 43 29.73 9.53 27.61
CA GLU A 43 30.39 10.85 27.50
C GLU A 43 30.65 11.22 26.04
N ALA A 44 31.18 10.30 25.24
CA ALA A 44 31.43 10.52 23.82
C ALA A 44 30.12 10.75 23.04
N ALA A 45 29.06 10.00 23.36
CA ALA A 45 27.75 10.19 22.75
C ALA A 45 27.16 11.58 23.11
N GLN A 46 27.19 11.94 24.38
CA GLN A 46 26.71 13.25 24.85
C GLN A 46 27.45 14.41 24.19
N ARG A 47 28.79 14.34 24.16
CA ARG A 47 29.65 15.40 23.56
C ARG A 47 29.34 15.68 22.10
N PHE A 48 29.00 14.66 21.32
CA PHE A 48 28.76 14.79 19.88
C PHE A 48 27.29 14.66 19.45
N GLY A 49 26.35 14.71 20.40
CA GLY A 49 24.91 14.70 20.14
C GLY A 49 24.36 13.36 19.62
N TYR A 50 24.92 12.24 20.09
CA TYR A 50 24.43 10.88 19.81
C TYR A 50 23.78 10.27 21.05
N THR A 51 23.00 9.22 20.84
CA THR A 51 22.65 8.30 21.92
C THR A 51 23.77 7.27 22.11
N THR A 52 23.97 6.78 23.34
CA THR A 52 24.96 5.75 23.63
C THR A 52 24.79 4.52 22.72
N ALA A 53 23.56 4.08 22.47
CA ALA A 53 23.25 2.97 21.58
C ALA A 53 23.67 3.24 20.12
N SER A 54 23.43 4.46 19.62
CA SER A 54 23.83 4.87 18.27
C SER A 54 25.35 4.89 18.10
N LEU A 55 26.09 5.37 19.11
CA LEU A 55 27.54 5.39 19.09
C LEU A 55 28.13 3.98 19.13
N LEU A 56 27.61 3.10 19.98
CA LEU A 56 28.06 1.71 20.06
C LEU A 56 27.78 0.92 18.78
N SER A 57 26.64 1.18 18.13
CA SER A 57 26.35 0.62 16.81
C SER A 57 27.34 1.11 15.75
N ALA A 58 27.64 2.42 15.75
CA ALA A 58 28.63 2.99 14.84
C ALA A 58 30.05 2.43 15.07
N ALA A 59 30.43 2.19 16.33
CA ALA A 59 31.71 1.57 16.70
C ALA A 59 31.80 0.12 16.24
N ARG A 60 30.73 -0.65 16.36
CA ARG A 60 30.64 -2.02 15.84
C ARG A 60 30.80 -2.05 14.32
N ASP A 61 30.08 -1.17 13.61
CA ASP A 61 30.15 -1.07 12.15
C ASP A 61 31.55 -0.64 11.66
N PHE A 62 32.21 0.24 12.40
CA PHE A 62 33.60 0.67 12.11
C PHE A 62 34.60 -0.51 12.31
N ARG A 63 34.51 -1.23 13.44
CA ARG A 63 35.35 -2.41 13.69
C ARG A 63 35.15 -3.52 12.67
N ALA A 64 33.95 -3.63 12.11
CA ALA A 64 33.61 -4.60 11.06
C ALA A 64 34.04 -4.16 9.66
N GLY A 65 34.75 -3.03 9.51
CA GLY A 65 35.18 -2.50 8.21
C GLY A 65 34.03 -2.04 7.29
N ARG A 66 32.83 -1.83 7.85
CA ARG A 66 31.65 -1.43 7.08
C ARG A 66 31.52 0.10 6.89
N ARG A 67 32.51 0.86 7.38
CA ARG A 67 32.51 2.33 7.32
C ARG A 67 33.88 2.85 6.98
N ASP A 68 33.91 3.62 5.89
CA ASP A 68 35.03 4.41 5.47
C ASP A 68 34.72 5.89 5.68
N PHE A 69 35.60 6.63 6.39
CA PHE A 69 35.46 8.07 6.63
C PHE A 69 36.22 8.91 5.63
N PHE A 70 37.26 8.35 5.05
CA PHE A 70 38.20 9.03 4.13
C PHE A 70 38.08 8.42 2.74
N VAL A 71 36.87 8.40 2.20
CA VAL A 71 36.66 8.03 0.81
C VAL A 71 37.27 9.13 -0.03
N GLN A 72 38.38 8.82 -0.72
CA GLN A 72 38.88 9.73 -1.76
C GLN A 72 37.79 9.81 -2.83
N PRO A 73 37.20 10.99 -3.08
CA PRO A 73 36.32 11.16 -4.20
C PRO A 73 37.15 10.83 -5.45
N ARG A 74 36.74 9.82 -6.22
CA ARG A 74 37.28 9.62 -7.56
C ARG A 74 36.94 10.90 -8.32
N PRO A 75 37.89 11.74 -8.69
CA PRO A 75 37.60 12.91 -9.50
C PRO A 75 36.98 12.39 -10.78
N GLY A 76 35.71 12.73 -11.01
CA GLY A 76 35.12 12.59 -12.34
C GLY A 76 35.94 13.37 -13.37
N PRO A 77 35.74 13.13 -14.65
CA PRO A 77 36.47 13.87 -15.67
C PRO A 77 36.32 15.37 -15.42
N LYS A 78 37.45 16.09 -15.31
CA LYS A 78 37.49 17.54 -15.05
C LYS A 78 36.88 18.37 -16.19
N SER A 79 36.60 17.75 -17.32
CA SER A 79 35.91 18.33 -18.48
C SER A 79 34.90 17.31 -19.03
N ALA A 80 33.78 17.79 -19.54
CA ALA A 80 32.80 17.01 -20.29
C ALA A 80 32.89 17.40 -21.77
N PRO A 81 33.88 16.86 -22.54
CA PRO A 81 34.17 17.33 -23.90
C PRO A 81 32.95 17.22 -24.83
N ALA A 82 32.14 16.16 -24.72
CA ALA A 82 30.92 16.01 -25.50
C ALA A 82 29.88 17.10 -25.17
N LYS A 83 29.73 17.45 -23.88
CA LYS A 83 28.85 18.53 -23.44
C LYS A 83 29.32 19.89 -23.93
N GLN A 84 30.63 20.10 -23.93
CA GLN A 84 31.24 21.34 -24.38
C GLN A 84 31.16 21.50 -25.90
N ALA A 85 31.36 20.44 -26.67
CA ALA A 85 31.21 20.43 -28.13
C ALA A 85 29.76 20.70 -28.57
N ALA A 86 28.77 20.13 -27.87
CA ALA A 86 27.35 20.32 -28.18
C ALA A 86 26.78 21.67 -27.70
N ARG A 87 27.46 22.38 -26.78
CA ARG A 87 26.93 23.56 -26.07
C ARG A 87 26.41 24.65 -27.01
N ALA A 88 27.18 25.05 -27.99
CA ALA A 88 26.81 26.11 -28.94
C ALA A 88 25.51 25.74 -29.70
N LYS A 89 25.41 24.49 -30.15
CA LYS A 89 24.24 24.00 -30.87
C LYS A 89 23.00 23.90 -29.99
N VAL A 90 23.17 23.48 -28.73
CA VAL A 90 22.08 23.47 -27.73
C VAL A 90 21.54 24.88 -27.50
N ILE A 91 22.42 25.88 -27.34
CA ILE A 91 22.02 27.28 -27.14
C ILE A 91 21.28 27.82 -28.37
N GLU A 92 21.78 27.56 -29.58
CA GLU A 92 21.13 27.95 -30.84
C GLU A 92 19.72 27.39 -30.93
N LEU A 93 19.58 26.07 -30.81
CA LEU A 93 18.28 25.38 -30.89
C LEU A 93 17.33 25.81 -29.78
N ARG A 94 17.85 26.02 -28.56
CA ARG A 94 17.03 26.48 -27.43
C ARG A 94 16.50 27.88 -27.63
N ARG A 95 17.31 28.81 -28.21
CA ARG A 95 16.87 30.14 -28.60
C ARG A 95 15.85 30.12 -29.72
N ALA A 96 15.95 29.13 -30.62
CA ALA A 96 14.95 28.88 -31.67
C ALA A 96 13.66 28.24 -31.12
N GLY A 97 13.54 28.01 -29.79
CA GLY A 97 12.35 27.51 -29.14
C GLY A 97 12.22 25.98 -29.12
N HIS A 98 13.29 25.24 -29.44
CA HIS A 98 13.26 23.78 -29.37
C HIS A 98 13.23 23.27 -27.93
N SER A 99 12.45 22.23 -27.69
CA SER A 99 12.40 21.53 -26.41
C SER A 99 13.68 20.70 -26.17
N ILE A 100 13.95 20.34 -24.92
CA ILE A 100 15.07 19.44 -24.55
C ILE A 100 15.00 18.11 -25.34
N TYR A 101 13.81 17.62 -25.65
CA TYR A 101 13.60 16.39 -26.39
C TYR A 101 13.98 16.54 -27.86
N GLU A 102 13.53 17.61 -28.51
CA GLU A 102 13.85 17.91 -29.91
C GLU A 102 15.32 18.19 -30.09
N ILE A 103 15.94 18.93 -29.17
CA ILE A 103 17.40 19.20 -29.18
C ILE A 103 18.19 17.89 -29.04
N ALA A 104 17.80 17.01 -28.11
CA ALA A 104 18.50 15.73 -27.93
C ALA A 104 18.35 14.81 -29.14
N GLU A 105 17.18 14.83 -29.81
CA GLU A 105 16.95 14.08 -31.03
C GLU A 105 17.76 14.62 -32.22
N ASP A 106 17.87 15.92 -32.35
CA ASP A 106 18.69 16.57 -33.38
C ASP A 106 20.19 16.26 -33.18
N LEU A 107 20.67 16.40 -31.94
CA LEU A 107 22.04 16.07 -31.57
C LEU A 107 22.37 14.59 -31.72
N ALA A 108 21.42 13.68 -31.52
CA ALA A 108 21.65 12.24 -31.73
C ALA A 108 22.00 11.91 -33.22
N ARG A 109 21.61 12.77 -34.14
CA ARG A 109 21.91 12.65 -35.59
C ARG A 109 23.12 13.48 -36.04
N SER A 110 23.77 14.21 -35.11
CA SER A 110 24.91 15.08 -35.37
C SER A 110 26.23 14.44 -34.90
N ASP A 111 27.35 15.08 -35.26
CA ASP A 111 28.68 14.68 -34.83
C ASP A 111 28.95 14.90 -33.32
N THR A 112 28.01 15.54 -32.62
CA THR A 112 28.12 15.84 -31.19
C THR A 112 26.92 15.27 -30.42
N PRO A 113 26.74 13.94 -30.38
CA PRO A 113 25.57 13.33 -29.73
C PRO A 113 25.56 13.63 -28.24
N LEU A 114 24.44 14.11 -27.75
CA LEU A 114 24.22 14.40 -26.33
C LEU A 114 22.81 13.94 -25.89
N ASN A 115 22.75 13.29 -24.74
CA ASN A 115 21.49 12.81 -24.19
C ASN A 115 20.68 13.97 -23.57
N ARG A 116 19.39 13.70 -23.28
CA ARG A 116 18.46 14.69 -22.71
C ARG A 116 18.94 15.31 -21.41
N THR A 117 19.63 14.54 -20.56
CA THR A 117 20.18 15.02 -19.28
C THR A 117 21.26 16.07 -19.54
N GLY A 118 22.20 15.78 -20.43
CA GLY A 118 23.25 16.73 -20.82
C GLY A 118 22.71 18.02 -21.45
N VAL A 119 21.66 17.90 -22.30
CA VAL A 119 20.96 19.06 -22.86
C VAL A 119 20.28 19.90 -21.76
N ALA A 120 19.59 19.23 -20.81
CA ALA A 120 18.94 19.90 -19.69
C ALA A 120 19.94 20.64 -18.80
N GLU A 121 21.09 20.04 -18.52
CA GLU A 121 22.17 20.66 -17.74
C GLU A 121 22.74 21.89 -18.44
N ILE A 122 23.01 21.83 -19.76
CA ILE A 122 23.43 23.00 -20.51
C ILE A 122 22.38 24.11 -20.44
N CYS A 123 21.10 23.78 -20.66
CA CYS A 123 20.03 24.76 -20.57
C CYS A 123 19.97 25.42 -19.19
N ALA A 124 20.16 24.64 -18.11
CA ALA A 124 20.18 25.17 -16.74
C ALA A 124 21.42 26.06 -16.48
N GLU A 125 22.59 25.63 -16.91
CA GLU A 125 23.85 26.40 -16.79
C GLU A 125 23.78 27.74 -17.54
N GLU A 126 23.12 27.77 -18.70
CA GLU A 126 22.91 28.97 -19.52
C GLU A 126 21.71 29.82 -19.07
N GLY A 127 21.03 29.42 -17.99
CA GLY A 127 19.91 30.18 -17.44
C GLY A 127 18.61 30.14 -18.27
N PHE A 128 18.46 29.17 -19.17
CA PHE A 128 17.23 29.03 -19.94
C PHE A 128 16.08 28.55 -19.05
N GLY A 129 15.02 29.36 -18.96
CA GLY A 129 13.78 29.02 -18.29
C GLY A 129 12.96 27.96 -19.04
N ARG A 130 11.82 27.62 -18.45
CA ARG A 130 10.84 26.72 -19.08
C ARG A 130 10.25 27.39 -20.31
N LEU A 131 10.23 26.71 -21.45
CA LEU A 131 9.55 27.20 -22.65
C LEU A 131 8.03 27.27 -22.44
N TRP A 132 7.41 28.25 -23.09
CA TRP A 132 5.96 28.27 -23.24
C TRP A 132 5.51 27.02 -23.98
N THR A 133 4.34 26.50 -23.57
CA THR A 133 3.76 25.32 -24.23
C THR A 133 3.32 25.72 -25.63
N ARG A 134 4.03 25.26 -26.67
CA ARG A 134 3.64 25.50 -28.06
C ARG A 134 2.27 24.88 -28.36
N PRO A 135 1.46 25.52 -29.24
CA PRO A 135 0.25 24.90 -29.79
C PRO A 135 0.53 23.49 -30.32
N ALA A 136 -0.41 22.59 -30.23
CA ALA A 136 -0.22 21.21 -30.69
C ALA A 136 0.19 21.09 -32.17
N ALA A 137 -0.22 22.07 -32.98
CA ALA A 137 0.12 22.15 -34.42
C ALA A 137 1.61 22.39 -34.67
N GLU A 138 2.32 23.06 -33.74
CA GLU A 138 3.73 23.45 -33.86
C GLU A 138 4.68 22.45 -33.19
N ARG A 139 4.14 21.39 -32.57
CA ARG A 139 4.95 20.34 -31.96
C ARG A 139 5.37 19.34 -33.02
N GLY A 140 6.67 19.12 -33.20
CA GLY A 140 7.17 18.06 -34.05
C GLY A 140 6.84 16.67 -33.46
N GLY A 141 6.77 15.66 -34.32
CA GLY A 141 6.49 14.27 -33.96
C GLY A 141 5.09 13.80 -34.37
N PRO A 142 4.83 12.49 -34.29
CA PRO A 142 3.51 11.95 -34.62
C PRO A 142 2.48 12.54 -33.67
N ARG A 143 1.39 13.07 -34.23
CA ARG A 143 0.27 13.57 -33.44
C ARG A 143 -0.39 12.40 -32.74
N ARG A 144 -0.48 12.47 -31.39
CA ARG A 144 -1.33 11.54 -30.66
C ARG A 144 -2.77 11.73 -31.11
N GLU A 145 -3.47 10.63 -31.30
CA GLU A 145 -4.90 10.66 -31.57
C GLU A 145 -5.62 11.42 -30.44
N THR A 146 -6.57 12.25 -30.82
CA THR A 146 -7.35 13.00 -29.83
C THR A 146 -8.37 12.07 -29.22
N LEU A 147 -8.13 11.62 -27.99
CA LEU A 147 -9.08 10.80 -27.26
C LEU A 147 -10.42 11.53 -27.08
N PRO A 148 -11.55 10.83 -27.13
CA PRO A 148 -12.86 11.38 -26.82
C PRO A 148 -12.89 12.08 -25.46
N ARG A 149 -13.84 12.98 -25.26
CA ARG A 149 -14.07 13.60 -23.96
C ARG A 149 -14.74 12.59 -23.03
N ALA A 150 -14.38 12.64 -21.77
CA ALA A 150 -15.00 11.83 -20.71
C ALA A 150 -16.31 12.48 -20.25
N ASP A 151 -17.30 12.50 -21.11
CA ASP A 151 -18.67 12.91 -20.78
C ASP A 151 -19.52 11.66 -20.49
N VAL A 152 -20.68 11.82 -19.85
CA VAL A 152 -21.64 10.72 -19.68
C VAL A 152 -21.96 10.11 -21.05
N ALA A 153 -22.02 8.80 -21.14
CA ALA A 153 -22.29 8.11 -22.38
C ALA A 153 -23.70 8.47 -22.91
N ASP A 154 -23.75 8.94 -24.15
CA ASP A 154 -25.01 9.07 -24.88
C ASP A 154 -25.24 7.79 -25.69
N PHE A 155 -26.07 6.92 -25.17
CA PHE A 155 -26.35 5.61 -25.77
C PHE A 155 -27.04 5.68 -27.12
N ALA A 156 -27.64 6.83 -27.47
CA ALA A 156 -28.24 7.02 -28.79
C ALA A 156 -27.17 7.22 -29.87
N THR A 157 -26.02 7.75 -29.51
CA THR A 157 -24.88 8.03 -30.40
C THR A 157 -23.77 6.99 -30.36
N LEU A 158 -23.82 6.04 -29.42
CA LEU A 158 -22.86 4.94 -29.38
C LEU A 158 -22.98 4.06 -30.63
N PRO A 159 -21.86 3.53 -31.15
CA PRO A 159 -21.89 2.60 -32.28
C PRO A 159 -22.75 1.36 -31.94
N ALA A 160 -23.44 0.81 -32.95
CA ALA A 160 -24.24 -0.40 -32.79
C ALA A 160 -23.40 -1.58 -32.29
N GLN A 161 -22.11 -1.61 -32.66
CA GLN A 161 -21.16 -2.60 -32.17
C GLN A 161 -19.77 -1.97 -32.02
N ALA A 162 -19.06 -2.34 -30.94
CA ALA A 162 -17.68 -1.94 -30.70
C ALA A 162 -16.88 -3.09 -30.11
N GLU A 163 -15.64 -3.24 -30.56
CA GLU A 163 -14.68 -4.20 -30.00
C GLU A 163 -14.05 -3.61 -28.73
N THR A 164 -13.80 -4.46 -27.72
CA THR A 164 -13.15 -4.10 -26.47
C THR A 164 -12.17 -5.16 -26.01
N ARG A 165 -11.05 -4.72 -25.47
CA ARG A 165 -10.04 -5.62 -24.88
C ARG A 165 -10.43 -6.11 -23.49
N VAL A 166 -11.41 -5.49 -22.86
CA VAL A 166 -11.79 -5.71 -21.45
C VAL A 166 -13.30 -5.93 -21.27
N ALA A 167 -13.93 -6.67 -22.19
CA ALA A 167 -15.33 -7.08 -22.06
C ALA A 167 -15.60 -7.78 -20.71
N GLY A 168 -14.62 -8.56 -20.23
CA GLY A 168 -14.68 -9.25 -18.96
C GLY A 168 -14.78 -8.34 -17.74
N LEU A 169 -14.36 -7.07 -17.83
CA LEU A 169 -14.54 -6.08 -16.76
C LEU A 169 -16.03 -5.90 -16.40
N LEU A 170 -16.91 -6.01 -17.40
CA LEU A 170 -18.35 -5.85 -17.22
C LEU A 170 -18.98 -6.98 -16.40
N LEU A 171 -18.28 -8.12 -16.19
CA LEU A 171 -18.68 -9.21 -15.29
C LEU A 171 -18.78 -8.75 -13.81
N ALA A 172 -18.13 -7.64 -13.45
CA ALA A 172 -18.18 -7.09 -12.11
C ALA A 172 -19.42 -6.21 -11.84
N ILE A 173 -20.18 -5.84 -12.87
CA ILE A 173 -21.35 -4.94 -12.72
C ILE A 173 -22.43 -5.54 -11.81
N PRO A 174 -22.83 -6.81 -11.93
CA PRO A 174 -23.82 -7.39 -11.02
C PRO A 174 -23.42 -7.31 -9.55
N ASP A 175 -22.12 -7.51 -9.25
CA ASP A 175 -21.61 -7.46 -7.89
C ASP A 175 -21.58 -6.02 -7.35
N LEU A 176 -21.26 -5.03 -8.19
CA LEU A 176 -21.35 -3.61 -7.86
C LEU A 176 -22.78 -3.14 -7.59
N LEU A 177 -23.75 -3.69 -8.31
CA LEU A 177 -25.16 -3.41 -8.11
C LEU A 177 -25.72 -4.11 -6.87
N GLN A 178 -25.26 -5.34 -6.56
CA GLN A 178 -25.59 -6.02 -5.31
C GLN A 178 -25.13 -5.22 -4.09
N LEU A 179 -23.97 -4.55 -4.18
CA LEU A 179 -23.43 -3.66 -3.16
C LEU A 179 -24.09 -2.27 -3.18
N ASP A 180 -24.92 -1.96 -4.16
CA ASP A 180 -25.49 -0.63 -4.41
C ASP A 180 -24.44 0.48 -4.45
N LEU A 181 -23.43 0.32 -5.31
CA LEU A 181 -22.34 1.28 -5.43
C LEU A 181 -22.79 2.74 -5.55
N PRO A 182 -23.83 3.10 -6.31
CA PRO A 182 -24.34 4.48 -6.35
C PRO A 182 -24.74 5.01 -4.98
N ALA A 183 -25.42 4.21 -4.17
CA ALA A 183 -25.80 4.59 -2.81
C ALA A 183 -24.58 4.73 -1.88
N LEU A 184 -23.57 3.85 -2.01
CA LEU A 184 -22.31 3.97 -1.26
C LEU A 184 -21.60 5.29 -1.54
N VAL A 185 -21.48 5.65 -2.83
CA VAL A 185 -20.85 6.90 -3.29
C VAL A 185 -21.62 8.13 -2.78
N HIS A 186 -22.95 8.07 -2.82
CA HIS A 186 -23.82 9.13 -2.30
C HIS A 186 -23.67 9.30 -0.78
N ALA A 187 -23.74 8.21 -0.03
CA ALA A 187 -23.59 8.21 1.44
C ALA A 187 -22.23 8.76 1.88
N ALA A 188 -21.18 8.50 1.13
CA ALA A 188 -19.84 9.03 1.37
C ALA A 188 -19.71 10.53 1.05
N GLY A 189 -20.67 11.12 0.33
CA GLY A 189 -20.63 12.51 -0.10
C GLY A 189 -19.51 12.78 -1.12
N TYR A 190 -19.23 11.82 -2.00
CA TYR A 190 -18.24 11.99 -3.06
C TYR A 190 -18.72 13.03 -4.07
N PRO A 191 -17.87 14.00 -4.47
CA PRO A 191 -18.30 15.10 -5.32
C PRO A 191 -18.37 14.69 -6.79
N SER A 192 -19.42 15.11 -7.46
CA SER A 192 -19.49 15.12 -8.92
C SER A 192 -18.81 16.36 -9.51
N THR A 193 -18.57 16.35 -10.81
CA THR A 193 -18.29 17.54 -11.61
C THR A 193 -19.47 17.85 -12.50
N ALA A 194 -19.45 19.00 -13.19
CA ALA A 194 -20.52 19.35 -14.13
C ALA A 194 -20.71 18.33 -15.26
N LYS A 195 -19.68 17.51 -15.56
CA LYS A 195 -19.67 16.55 -16.68
C LYS A 195 -19.62 15.10 -16.26
N ILE A 196 -19.00 14.80 -15.13
CA ILE A 196 -18.73 13.43 -14.71
C ILE A 196 -19.32 13.21 -13.32
N PRO A 197 -20.29 12.29 -13.17
CA PRO A 197 -20.82 11.87 -11.88
C PRO A 197 -19.76 11.26 -10.97
N ALA A 198 -19.93 11.37 -9.65
CA ALA A 198 -19.03 10.78 -8.67
C ALA A 198 -18.88 9.26 -8.85
N THR A 199 -20.00 8.57 -9.09
CA THR A 199 -20.00 7.12 -9.37
C THR A 199 -19.12 6.78 -10.58
N SER A 200 -19.20 7.57 -11.66
CA SER A 200 -18.37 7.35 -12.87
C SER A 200 -16.88 7.61 -12.63
N TYR A 201 -16.52 8.58 -11.77
CA TYR A 201 -15.13 8.75 -11.32
C TYR A 201 -14.62 7.52 -10.56
N LEU A 202 -15.41 7.04 -9.59
CA LEU A 202 -15.03 5.87 -8.80
C LEU A 202 -14.94 4.61 -9.67
N LEU A 203 -15.90 4.37 -10.56
CA LEU A 203 -15.88 3.26 -11.51
C LEU A 203 -14.68 3.34 -12.46
N SER A 204 -14.30 4.55 -12.92
CA SER A 204 -13.10 4.72 -13.76
C SER A 204 -11.82 4.31 -13.02
N LEU A 205 -11.68 4.69 -11.76
CA LEU A 205 -10.54 4.31 -10.92
C LEU A 205 -10.57 2.81 -10.57
N LEU A 206 -11.75 2.28 -10.26
CA LEU A 206 -11.94 0.86 -9.98
C LEU A 206 -11.64 -0.01 -11.22
N ALA A 207 -12.01 0.44 -12.41
CA ALA A 207 -11.66 -0.25 -13.66
C ALA A 207 -10.15 -0.48 -13.77
N LEU A 208 -9.34 0.56 -13.46
CA LEU A 208 -7.88 0.42 -13.49
C LEU A 208 -7.40 -0.66 -12.51
N LYS A 209 -7.98 -0.71 -11.29
CA LYS A 209 -7.66 -1.75 -10.30
C LYS A 209 -8.03 -3.14 -10.79
N LEU A 210 -9.26 -3.31 -11.28
CA LEU A 210 -9.79 -4.60 -11.71
C LEU A 210 -9.07 -5.18 -12.94
N VAL A 211 -8.53 -4.32 -13.82
CA VAL A 211 -7.71 -4.77 -14.96
C VAL A 211 -6.20 -4.65 -14.72
N GLY A 212 -5.77 -4.45 -13.48
CA GLY A 212 -4.35 -4.48 -13.09
C GLY A 212 -3.50 -3.34 -13.65
N ILE A 213 -4.09 -2.20 -14.01
CA ILE A 213 -3.35 -1.00 -14.39
C ILE A 213 -2.69 -0.41 -13.16
N ARG A 214 -1.37 -0.37 -13.15
CA ARG A 214 -0.58 -0.05 -11.96
C ARG A 214 -0.68 1.39 -11.47
N ARG A 215 -0.89 2.34 -12.37
CA ARG A 215 -0.86 3.77 -12.05
C ARG A 215 -1.99 4.50 -12.75
N VAL A 216 -2.57 5.48 -12.10
CA VAL A 216 -3.55 6.38 -12.71
C VAL A 216 -3.02 7.07 -13.97
N SER A 217 -1.69 7.36 -14.03
CA SER A 217 -1.05 7.93 -15.22
C SER A 217 -1.08 7.02 -16.45
N HIS A 218 -1.35 5.72 -16.29
CA HIS A 218 -1.48 4.76 -17.39
C HIS A 218 -2.94 4.59 -17.87
N VAL A 219 -3.87 5.43 -17.39
CA VAL A 219 -5.26 5.39 -17.87
C VAL A 219 -5.37 5.60 -19.38
N GLU A 220 -4.41 6.30 -20.00
CA GLU A 220 -4.38 6.54 -21.44
C GLU A 220 -4.33 5.23 -22.25
N ASP A 221 -3.77 4.16 -21.70
CA ASP A 221 -3.70 2.84 -22.34
C ASP A 221 -5.09 2.16 -22.46
N LEU A 222 -6.06 2.64 -21.67
CA LEU A 222 -7.42 2.11 -21.59
C LEU A 222 -8.49 3.16 -21.90
N ALA A 223 -8.12 4.44 -21.99
CA ALA A 223 -9.07 5.57 -22.03
C ALA A 223 -10.02 5.53 -23.23
N ALA A 224 -9.59 5.01 -24.37
CA ALA A 224 -10.38 4.87 -25.58
C ALA A 224 -11.07 3.49 -25.71
N ASP A 225 -10.88 2.57 -24.75
CA ASP A 225 -11.52 1.26 -24.80
C ASP A 225 -13.01 1.37 -24.49
N PRO A 226 -13.91 0.93 -25.40
CA PRO A 226 -15.37 1.07 -25.22
C PRO A 226 -15.89 0.32 -23.98
N GLY A 227 -15.31 -0.84 -23.64
CA GLY A 227 -15.72 -1.63 -22.47
C GLY A 227 -15.38 -0.94 -21.16
N ALA A 228 -14.18 -0.37 -21.08
CA ALA A 228 -13.78 0.38 -19.90
C ALA A 228 -14.60 1.67 -19.73
N ALA A 229 -14.86 2.39 -20.83
CA ALA A 229 -15.69 3.57 -20.83
C ALA A 229 -17.14 3.24 -20.41
N LEU A 230 -17.72 2.20 -21.01
CA LEU A 230 -19.07 1.72 -20.69
C LEU A 230 -19.18 1.24 -19.23
N PHE A 231 -18.18 0.55 -18.70
CA PHE A 231 -18.14 0.16 -17.29
C PHE A 231 -18.35 1.36 -16.37
N ALA A 232 -17.73 2.48 -16.70
CA ALA A 232 -17.87 3.74 -15.95
C ALA A 232 -19.10 4.58 -16.34
N GLY A 233 -19.89 4.17 -17.34
CA GLY A 233 -21.02 4.94 -17.86
C GLY A 233 -20.61 6.21 -18.63
N LEU A 234 -19.43 6.19 -19.24
CA LEU A 234 -18.83 7.34 -19.92
C LEU A 234 -18.57 7.02 -21.40
N ALA A 235 -18.41 8.07 -22.20
CA ALA A 235 -17.97 7.97 -23.61
C ALA A 235 -16.48 7.61 -23.72
N ALA A 236 -15.68 7.99 -22.73
CA ALA A 236 -14.27 7.64 -22.56
C ALA A 236 -13.88 7.79 -21.09
N LEU A 237 -12.83 7.09 -20.65
CA LEU A 237 -12.32 7.29 -19.28
C LEU A 237 -11.71 8.70 -19.12
N PRO A 238 -11.81 9.29 -17.90
CA PRO A 238 -11.22 10.58 -17.61
C PRO A 238 -9.69 10.57 -17.78
N LYS A 239 -9.12 11.67 -18.23
CA LYS A 239 -7.67 11.81 -18.40
C LYS A 239 -6.94 11.76 -17.05
N THR A 240 -5.66 11.41 -17.08
CA THR A 240 -4.78 11.34 -15.90
C THR A 240 -4.94 12.50 -14.93
N THR A 241 -4.95 13.75 -15.46
CA THR A 241 -5.11 14.95 -14.62
C THR A 241 -6.45 14.99 -13.90
N ALA A 242 -7.54 14.60 -14.56
CA ALA A 242 -8.88 14.60 -13.96
C ALA A 242 -8.97 13.54 -12.83
N LEU A 243 -8.44 12.34 -13.06
CA LEU A 243 -8.43 11.28 -12.05
C LEU A 243 -7.50 11.61 -10.87
N THR A 244 -6.30 12.13 -11.12
CA THR A 244 -5.35 12.50 -10.06
C THR A 244 -5.87 13.67 -9.22
N THR A 245 -6.47 14.69 -9.84
CA THR A 245 -7.02 15.83 -9.10
C THR A 245 -8.33 15.51 -8.39
N TYR A 246 -9.00 14.43 -8.77
CA TYR A 246 -10.23 14.00 -8.09
C TYR A 246 -9.98 13.61 -6.64
N SER A 247 -8.88 12.89 -6.35
CA SER A 247 -8.51 12.48 -5.00
C SER A 247 -8.31 13.67 -4.04
N TYR A 248 -7.86 14.83 -4.55
CA TYR A 248 -7.70 16.05 -3.72
C TYR A 248 -9.03 16.64 -3.21
N ARG A 249 -10.16 16.18 -3.74
CA ARG A 249 -11.51 16.58 -3.30
C ARG A 249 -12.11 15.62 -2.29
N LEU A 250 -11.39 14.53 -2.00
CA LEU A 250 -11.81 13.44 -1.12
C LEU A 250 -11.03 13.52 0.19
N GLU A 251 -11.59 14.20 1.17
CA GLU A 251 -11.06 14.21 2.53
C GLU A 251 -11.12 12.81 3.15
N HIS A 252 -10.18 12.49 4.04
CA HIS A 252 -10.13 11.20 4.74
C HIS A 252 -11.48 10.79 5.36
N ARG A 253 -12.20 11.73 5.98
CA ARG A 253 -13.54 11.48 6.53
C ARG A 253 -14.52 10.89 5.50
N LYS A 254 -14.46 11.31 4.24
CA LYS A 254 -15.32 10.74 3.18
C LYS A 254 -14.94 9.31 2.86
N GLN A 255 -13.66 8.97 2.95
CA GLN A 255 -13.19 7.60 2.79
C GLN A 255 -13.73 6.70 3.91
N LEU A 256 -13.70 7.16 5.16
CA LEU A 256 -14.29 6.42 6.28
C LEU A 256 -15.80 6.23 6.12
N HIS A 257 -16.54 7.25 5.64
CA HIS A 257 -17.97 7.12 5.36
C HIS A 257 -18.25 6.10 4.24
N PHE A 258 -17.39 6.09 3.20
CA PHE A 258 -17.50 5.12 2.11
C PHE A 258 -17.26 3.69 2.64
N LEU A 259 -16.20 3.48 3.43
CA LEU A 259 -15.91 2.18 4.04
C LEU A 259 -17.05 1.72 4.95
N ALA A 260 -17.58 2.60 5.80
CA ALA A 260 -18.71 2.28 6.66
C ALA A 260 -19.97 1.81 5.87
N ALA A 261 -20.26 2.48 4.75
CA ALA A 261 -21.35 2.07 3.88
C ALA A 261 -21.04 0.75 3.15
N LEU A 262 -19.79 0.57 2.68
CA LEU A 262 -19.34 -0.66 2.03
C LEU A 262 -19.37 -1.85 3.00
N ASP A 263 -18.95 -1.68 4.26
CA ASP A 263 -18.99 -2.73 5.27
C ASP A 263 -20.41 -3.22 5.52
N LYS A 264 -21.37 -2.30 5.65
CA LYS A 264 -22.80 -2.67 5.78
C LYS A 264 -23.28 -3.50 4.59
N ALA A 265 -22.96 -3.06 3.37
CA ALA A 265 -23.32 -3.78 2.15
C ALA A 265 -22.62 -5.15 2.06
N THR A 266 -21.35 -5.22 2.44
CA THR A 266 -20.55 -6.44 2.46
C THR A 266 -21.11 -7.48 3.43
N LEU A 267 -21.48 -7.05 4.65
CA LEU A 267 -22.14 -7.90 5.64
C LEU A 267 -23.52 -8.35 5.17
N ALA A 268 -24.33 -7.44 4.63
CA ALA A 268 -25.66 -7.75 4.11
C ALA A 268 -25.63 -8.74 2.93
N ALA A 269 -24.58 -8.66 2.08
CA ALA A 269 -24.34 -9.61 1.00
C ALA A 269 -23.73 -10.94 1.49
N GLY A 270 -23.47 -11.10 2.78
CA GLY A 270 -22.84 -12.29 3.37
C GLY A 270 -21.40 -12.50 2.91
N LEU A 271 -20.72 -11.47 2.42
CA LEU A 271 -19.32 -11.53 1.97
C LEU A 271 -18.31 -11.48 3.13
N ALA A 272 -18.78 -11.12 4.33
CA ALA A 272 -18.03 -11.12 5.58
C ALA A 272 -18.96 -11.50 6.74
N THR A 273 -18.41 -12.00 7.84
CA THR A 273 -19.11 -12.28 9.10
C THR A 273 -19.01 -11.10 10.08
N GLY A 274 -17.85 -10.44 10.08
CA GLY A 274 -17.56 -9.29 10.92
C GLY A 274 -17.45 -9.61 12.41
N ASP A 275 -17.19 -10.85 12.76
CA ASP A 275 -17.08 -11.29 14.15
C ASP A 275 -15.64 -11.39 14.62
N GLU A 276 -14.79 -12.06 13.85
CA GLU A 276 -13.35 -12.16 14.09
C GLU A 276 -12.59 -11.35 13.02
N ILE A 277 -11.75 -10.44 13.45
CA ILE A 277 -11.08 -9.51 12.53
C ILE A 277 -9.57 -9.52 12.77
N ASN A 278 -8.83 -9.82 11.71
CA ASN A 278 -7.38 -9.70 11.63
C ASN A 278 -6.99 -8.25 11.35
N LEU A 279 -6.02 -7.73 12.11
CA LEU A 279 -5.51 -6.37 11.95
C LEU A 279 -4.01 -6.40 11.65
N ASP A 280 -3.56 -5.58 10.71
CA ASP A 280 -2.14 -5.45 10.39
C ASP A 280 -1.78 -4.09 9.82
N PHE A 281 -0.52 -3.65 10.07
CA PHE A 281 0.07 -2.49 9.44
C PHE A 281 0.86 -2.89 8.20
N HIS A 282 0.73 -2.08 7.17
CA HIS A 282 1.54 -2.22 5.97
C HIS A 282 2.21 -0.89 5.61
N ALA A 283 3.48 -0.93 5.20
CA ALA A 283 4.21 0.25 4.76
C ALA A 283 4.27 0.30 3.23
N VAL A 284 3.53 1.20 2.63
CA VAL A 284 3.56 1.44 1.18
C VAL A 284 4.75 2.32 0.83
N MET A 285 5.71 1.77 0.09
CA MET A 285 6.96 2.45 -0.24
C MET A 285 6.74 3.60 -1.20
N HIS A 286 7.40 4.74 -0.89
CA HIS A 286 7.54 5.85 -1.81
C HIS A 286 8.91 5.80 -2.48
N TRP A 287 8.92 5.90 -3.82
CA TRP A 287 10.14 5.84 -4.62
C TRP A 287 10.76 7.21 -4.91
N GLY A 288 10.08 8.29 -4.51
CA GLY A 288 10.56 9.66 -4.65
C GLY A 288 11.41 10.11 -3.45
N GLN A 289 11.86 11.37 -3.52
CA GLN A 289 12.68 12.01 -2.48
C GLN A 289 11.87 13.01 -1.63
N ASP A 290 10.59 12.79 -1.42
CA ASP A 290 9.77 13.70 -0.63
C ASP A 290 10.23 13.71 0.84
N PRO A 291 10.74 14.85 1.37
CA PRO A 291 11.25 14.93 2.73
C PRO A 291 10.14 14.84 3.79
N ALA A 292 8.90 15.12 3.44
CA ALA A 292 7.76 15.14 4.38
C ALA A 292 7.33 13.73 4.82
N LEU A 293 7.66 12.68 4.04
CA LEU A 293 7.27 11.32 4.37
C LEU A 293 8.12 10.70 5.49
N GLU A 294 7.47 10.06 6.43
CA GLU A 294 8.10 9.26 7.48
C GLU A 294 8.85 8.05 6.93
N LYS A 295 9.83 7.54 7.71
CA LYS A 295 10.56 6.32 7.37
C LYS A 295 10.05 5.16 8.20
N HIS A 296 9.48 4.15 7.53
CA HIS A 296 9.05 2.91 8.15
C HIS A 296 9.97 1.74 7.77
N TYR A 297 10.02 0.70 8.60
CA TYR A 297 10.77 -0.50 8.29
C TYR A 297 10.03 -1.31 7.23
N VAL A 298 10.72 -1.63 6.14
CA VAL A 298 10.19 -2.44 5.04
C VAL A 298 10.91 -3.79 5.04
N PRO A 299 10.25 -4.88 5.44
CA PRO A 299 10.89 -6.21 5.60
C PRO A 299 11.62 -6.69 4.35
N ARG A 300 11.02 -6.53 3.16
CA ARG A 300 11.63 -6.93 1.87
C ARG A 300 12.98 -6.26 1.58
N ARG A 301 13.25 -5.11 2.19
CA ARG A 301 14.50 -4.35 2.02
C ARG A 301 15.41 -4.40 3.23
N SER A 302 14.94 -5.00 4.33
CA SER A 302 15.64 -5.02 5.62
C SER A 302 16.15 -3.65 6.08
N GLN A 303 15.45 -2.58 5.68
CA GLN A 303 15.85 -1.20 5.99
C GLN A 303 14.63 -0.28 6.15
N ARG A 304 14.85 0.89 6.79
CA ARG A 304 13.84 1.94 6.87
C ARG A 304 13.87 2.80 5.61
N THR A 305 12.73 2.83 4.89
CA THR A 305 12.55 3.66 3.69
C THR A 305 11.41 4.64 3.89
N ARG A 306 11.38 5.73 3.11
CA ARG A 306 10.24 6.62 3.05
C ARG A 306 9.02 5.84 2.58
N SER A 307 7.93 5.94 3.32
CA SER A 307 6.71 5.18 3.03
C SER A 307 5.52 5.81 3.71
N VAL A 308 4.34 5.53 3.20
CA VAL A 308 3.08 5.80 3.88
C VAL A 308 2.71 4.58 4.70
N LEU A 309 2.48 4.75 5.99
CA LEU A 309 1.96 3.69 6.83
C LEU A 309 0.48 3.52 6.53
N THR A 310 0.05 2.30 6.33
CA THR A 310 -1.35 1.94 6.13
C THR A 310 -1.76 0.87 7.14
N PHE A 311 -3.01 0.88 7.52
CA PHE A 311 -3.61 -0.10 8.41
C PHE A 311 -4.73 -0.81 7.66
N PHE A 312 -4.86 -2.12 7.87
CA PHE A 312 -5.88 -2.95 7.24
C PHE A 312 -6.60 -3.80 8.27
N ALA A 313 -7.90 -3.98 8.06
CA ALA A 313 -8.71 -4.98 8.75
C ALA A 313 -9.27 -5.99 7.74
N GLU A 314 -9.19 -7.27 8.08
CA GLU A 314 -9.64 -8.40 7.28
C GLU A 314 -10.56 -9.28 8.12
N ASP A 315 -11.71 -9.65 7.59
CA ASP A 315 -12.57 -10.69 8.18
C ASP A 315 -11.81 -12.03 8.22
N ALA A 316 -11.67 -12.61 9.40
CA ALA A 316 -10.83 -13.79 9.60
C ALA A 316 -11.40 -15.05 8.93
N ASP A 317 -12.72 -15.14 8.78
CA ASP A 317 -13.42 -16.30 8.21
C ASP A 317 -13.44 -16.27 6.68
N THR A 318 -13.82 -15.13 6.11
CA THR A 318 -14.03 -14.99 4.65
C THR A 318 -12.82 -14.44 3.93
N HIS A 319 -11.87 -13.87 4.67
CA HIS A 319 -10.69 -13.20 4.17
C HIS A 319 -11.01 -11.99 3.29
N THR A 320 -12.12 -11.34 3.56
CA THR A 320 -12.52 -10.11 2.89
C THR A 320 -11.92 -8.91 3.60
N LEU A 321 -11.28 -8.01 2.85
CA LEU A 321 -10.82 -6.73 3.40
C LEU A 321 -12.04 -5.87 3.72
N LEU A 322 -12.09 -5.35 4.95
CA LEU A 322 -13.18 -4.52 5.45
C LEU A 322 -12.77 -3.05 5.56
N TYR A 323 -11.58 -2.80 6.07
CA TYR A 323 -11.14 -1.46 6.42
C TYR A 323 -9.71 -1.22 5.94
N ALA A 324 -9.44 0.01 5.54
CA ALA A 324 -8.09 0.49 5.30
C ALA A 324 -7.99 1.97 5.67
N ASN A 325 -6.86 2.35 6.26
CA ASN A 325 -6.53 3.72 6.63
C ASN A 325 -5.09 4.04 6.22
N ALA A 326 -4.88 5.13 5.49
CA ALA A 326 -3.57 5.63 5.10
C ALA A 326 -3.27 7.02 5.68
N ASP A 327 -4.19 7.61 6.45
CA ASP A 327 -4.00 8.87 7.17
C ASP A 327 -3.43 8.63 8.57
N LEU A 328 -2.26 7.98 8.62
CA LEU A 328 -1.62 7.53 9.84
C LEU A 328 -0.26 8.17 10.03
N ALA A 329 0.00 8.66 11.25
CA ALA A 329 1.32 9.06 11.71
C ALA A 329 1.90 8.01 12.67
N LYS A 330 3.20 7.81 12.62
CA LYS A 330 3.92 6.87 13.50
C LYS A 330 3.68 7.16 14.99
N ALA A 331 3.49 8.45 15.35
CA ALA A 331 3.23 8.85 16.72
C ALA A 331 1.85 8.39 17.23
N THR A 332 0.86 8.21 16.35
CA THR A 332 -0.53 7.89 16.69
C THR A 332 -0.92 6.47 16.30
N GLN A 333 -0.07 5.74 15.59
CA GLN A 333 -0.38 4.41 15.04
C GLN A 333 -0.93 3.42 16.08
N ALA A 334 -0.46 3.49 17.34
CA ALA A 334 -0.91 2.56 18.37
C ALA A 334 -2.41 2.71 18.70
N GLY A 335 -2.99 3.90 18.50
CA GLY A 335 -4.42 4.16 18.71
C GLY A 335 -5.34 3.60 17.63
N GLU A 336 -4.80 3.15 16.50
CA GLU A 336 -5.60 2.76 15.34
C GLU A 336 -6.49 1.54 15.61
N VAL A 337 -6.06 0.61 16.45
CA VAL A 337 -6.90 -0.55 16.85
C VAL A 337 -8.19 -0.09 17.53
N LEU A 338 -8.08 0.88 18.43
CA LEU A 338 -9.25 1.45 19.12
C LEU A 338 -10.11 2.27 18.15
N ALA A 339 -9.48 3.06 17.30
CA ALA A 339 -10.18 3.85 16.27
C ALA A 339 -10.96 2.93 15.31
N PHE A 340 -10.37 1.82 14.89
CA PHE A 340 -11.06 0.80 14.10
C PHE A 340 -12.24 0.19 14.87
N ALA A 341 -12.05 -0.19 16.14
CA ALA A 341 -13.13 -0.75 16.95
C ALA A 341 -14.32 0.22 17.08
N ASP A 342 -14.04 1.52 17.27
CA ASP A 342 -15.07 2.56 17.33
C ASP A 342 -15.76 2.78 15.98
N HIS A 343 -14.98 2.79 14.88
CA HIS A 343 -15.51 2.84 13.53
C HIS A 343 -16.45 1.65 13.27
N TRP A 344 -16.03 0.44 13.62
CA TRP A 344 -16.81 -0.78 13.45
C TRP A 344 -18.11 -0.76 14.26
N ASN A 345 -18.03 -0.38 15.53
CA ASN A 345 -19.20 -0.25 16.38
C ASN A 345 -20.19 0.81 15.86
N THR A 346 -19.67 1.97 15.42
CA THR A 346 -20.51 3.02 14.81
C THR A 346 -21.16 2.54 13.53
N THR A 347 -20.47 1.71 12.75
CA THR A 347 -20.94 1.19 11.47
C THR A 347 -21.97 0.09 11.64
N THR A 348 -21.72 -0.87 12.53
CA THR A 348 -22.51 -2.13 12.63
C THR A 348 -23.42 -2.19 13.86
N GLY A 349 -23.28 -1.26 14.81
CA GLY A 349 -23.99 -1.26 16.09
C GLY A 349 -23.42 -2.23 17.13
N ARG A 350 -22.30 -2.90 16.85
CA ARG A 350 -21.64 -3.83 17.78
C ARG A 350 -20.13 -3.78 17.62
N TYR A 351 -19.40 -4.08 18.68
CA TYR A 351 -17.97 -4.32 18.59
C TYR A 351 -17.67 -5.68 17.95
N PRO A 352 -16.45 -5.87 17.38
CA PRO A 352 -15.99 -7.20 16.95
C PRO A 352 -15.92 -8.16 18.13
N GLY A 353 -16.21 -9.43 17.89
CA GLY A 353 -16.11 -10.47 18.92
C GLY A 353 -14.68 -10.80 19.30
N LEU A 354 -13.77 -10.77 18.32
CA LEU A 354 -12.32 -11.00 18.52
C LEU A 354 -11.49 -10.14 17.55
N LEU A 355 -10.50 -9.45 18.09
CA LEU A 355 -9.45 -8.77 17.32
C LEU A 355 -8.13 -9.55 17.40
N ILE A 356 -7.51 -9.82 16.24
CA ILE A 356 -6.30 -10.62 16.13
C ILE A 356 -5.20 -9.79 15.45
N PHE A 357 -4.07 -9.54 16.14
CA PHE A 357 -3.02 -8.65 15.64
C PHE A 357 -1.63 -8.93 16.21
N ASP A 358 -0.58 -8.34 15.63
CA ASP A 358 0.79 -8.42 16.14
C ASP A 358 1.00 -7.48 17.35
N SER A 359 1.94 -7.82 18.21
CA SER A 359 2.34 -7.05 19.40
C SER A 359 2.76 -5.59 19.12
N LYS A 360 3.12 -5.27 17.88
CA LYS A 360 3.54 -3.91 17.48
C LYS A 360 2.39 -2.98 17.18
N VAL A 361 1.17 -3.51 17.12
CA VAL A 361 -0.02 -2.78 16.66
C VAL A 361 -0.62 -1.93 17.79
N THR A 362 -0.42 -2.32 19.05
CA THR A 362 -1.03 -1.64 20.22
C THR A 362 -0.14 -1.69 21.46
N THR A 363 -0.55 -0.98 22.52
CA THR A 363 0.10 -0.96 23.82
C THR A 363 -0.70 -1.76 24.85
N GLN A 364 -0.07 -2.14 25.99
CA GLN A 364 -0.76 -2.85 27.06
C GLN A 364 -1.93 -2.05 27.68
N ALA A 365 -1.80 -0.72 27.72
CA ALA A 365 -2.89 0.16 28.18
C ALA A 365 -4.10 0.09 27.23
N GLN A 366 -3.86 0.07 25.93
CA GLN A 366 -4.94 -0.05 24.95
C GLN A 366 -5.57 -1.45 24.93
N LEU A 367 -4.82 -2.51 25.27
CA LEU A 367 -5.40 -3.83 25.52
C LEU A 367 -6.40 -3.81 26.69
N ALA A 368 -6.09 -3.04 27.76
CA ALA A 368 -7.01 -2.85 28.87
C ALA A 368 -8.30 -2.11 28.41
N GLU A 369 -8.15 -1.13 27.55
CA GLU A 369 -9.29 -0.38 27.01
C GLU A 369 -10.16 -1.22 26.07
N LEU A 370 -9.57 -2.12 25.27
CA LEU A 370 -10.33 -3.11 24.49
C LEU A 370 -11.16 -4.02 25.41
N ASP A 371 -10.54 -4.50 26.48
CA ASP A 371 -11.19 -5.38 27.46
C ASP A 371 -12.31 -4.66 28.23
N ASP A 372 -12.12 -3.38 28.58
CA ASP A 372 -13.15 -2.54 29.20
C ASP A 372 -14.38 -2.34 28.29
N ARG A 373 -14.20 -2.40 26.97
CA ARG A 373 -15.28 -2.37 25.95
C ARG A 373 -15.88 -3.75 25.69
N GLY A 374 -15.41 -4.80 26.36
CA GLY A 374 -15.87 -6.18 26.15
C GLY A 374 -15.35 -6.81 24.87
N ILE A 375 -14.29 -6.26 24.27
CA ILE A 375 -13.69 -6.78 23.05
C ILE A 375 -12.63 -7.82 23.41
N ARG A 376 -12.75 -9.02 22.87
CA ARG A 376 -11.68 -10.03 22.99
C ARG A 376 -10.52 -9.68 22.05
N PHE A 377 -9.32 -9.99 22.49
CA PHE A 377 -8.11 -9.86 21.69
C PHE A 377 -7.24 -11.10 21.72
N LEU A 378 -6.49 -11.35 20.66
CA LEU A 378 -5.46 -12.38 20.58
C LEU A 378 -4.23 -11.75 19.89
N THR A 379 -3.14 -11.64 20.63
CA THR A 379 -1.93 -10.96 20.14
C THR A 379 -0.65 -11.60 20.66
N LEU A 380 0.50 -11.18 20.12
CA LEU A 380 1.80 -11.58 20.65
C LEU A 380 2.20 -10.70 21.85
N ARG A 381 2.82 -11.32 22.82
CA ARG A 381 3.56 -10.63 23.88
C ARG A 381 5.00 -10.40 23.43
N ALA A 382 5.49 -9.18 23.52
CA ALA A 382 6.89 -8.87 23.26
C ALA A 382 7.80 -9.67 24.20
N ARG A 383 8.78 -10.36 23.64
CA ARG A 383 9.76 -11.15 24.40
C ARG A 383 10.72 -10.22 25.13
N SER A 384 10.89 -10.42 26.43
CA SER A 384 11.98 -9.83 27.19
C SER A 384 12.98 -10.92 27.59
N PRO A 385 14.27 -10.60 27.76
CA PRO A 385 15.26 -11.58 28.20
C PRO A 385 14.85 -12.31 29.48
N LYS A 386 14.26 -11.58 30.44
CA LYS A 386 13.77 -12.15 31.69
C LYS A 386 12.63 -13.15 31.47
N LEU A 387 11.66 -12.82 30.64
CA LEU A 387 10.52 -13.67 30.31
C LEU A 387 11.00 -14.95 29.59
N THR A 388 11.85 -14.77 28.57
CA THR A 388 12.41 -15.91 27.83
C THR A 388 13.20 -16.85 28.74
N ALA A 389 14.08 -16.32 29.62
CA ALA A 389 14.82 -17.10 30.58
C ALA A 389 13.90 -17.86 31.55
N SER A 390 12.82 -17.23 32.04
CA SER A 390 11.86 -17.90 32.92
C SER A 390 11.13 -19.05 32.22
N LEU A 391 10.80 -18.92 30.94
CA LEU A 391 10.17 -19.99 30.16
C LEU A 391 11.14 -21.15 29.89
N HIS A 392 12.39 -20.87 29.59
CA HIS A 392 13.41 -21.91 29.40
C HIS A 392 13.73 -22.66 30.70
N ALA A 393 13.58 -22.02 31.86
CA ALA A 393 13.81 -22.66 33.17
C ALA A 393 12.65 -23.57 33.61
N LEU A 394 11.53 -23.59 32.88
CA LEU A 394 10.40 -24.46 33.23
C LEU A 394 10.74 -25.94 33.03
N PRO A 395 10.34 -26.81 33.97
CA PRO A 395 10.54 -28.24 33.80
C PRO A 395 9.71 -28.82 32.67
N ALA A 396 10.17 -29.90 32.04
CA ALA A 396 9.47 -30.52 30.90
C ALA A 396 7.98 -30.84 31.16
N LYS A 397 7.66 -31.20 32.42
CA LYS A 397 6.26 -31.46 32.82
C LYS A 397 5.33 -30.26 32.80
N ALA A 398 5.87 -29.05 32.72
CA ALA A 398 5.09 -27.81 32.58
C ALA A 398 4.63 -27.56 31.14
N TRP A 399 5.11 -28.34 30.20
CA TRP A 399 4.79 -28.25 28.79
C TRP A 399 3.86 -29.36 28.35
N THR A 400 2.78 -29.01 27.66
CA THR A 400 1.80 -29.96 27.10
C THR A 400 1.99 -30.09 25.60
N ALA A 401 2.10 -31.32 25.11
CA ALA A 401 2.18 -31.60 23.68
C ALA A 401 0.79 -31.43 23.02
N LEU A 402 0.71 -30.61 21.99
CA LEU A 402 -0.50 -30.43 21.18
C LEU A 402 -0.19 -30.64 19.71
N THR A 403 -1.19 -31.14 18.96
CA THR A 403 -1.16 -31.19 17.49
C THR A 403 -2.08 -30.12 16.96
N VAL A 404 -1.49 -29.14 16.27
CA VAL A 404 -2.20 -27.99 15.69
C VAL A 404 -2.26 -28.09 14.17
N ALA A 405 -3.34 -27.61 13.59
CA ALA A 405 -3.50 -27.52 12.14
C ALA A 405 -2.58 -26.43 11.55
N ARG A 406 -2.13 -26.67 10.33
CA ARG A 406 -1.39 -25.70 9.51
C ARG A 406 -2.11 -25.47 8.18
N ALA A 407 -1.76 -24.37 7.51
CA ALA A 407 -2.22 -24.11 6.15
C ALA A 407 -1.96 -25.34 5.24
N GLY A 408 -2.92 -25.64 4.34
CA GLY A 408 -2.82 -26.76 3.42
C GLY A 408 -3.13 -28.13 4.03
N GLY A 409 -3.89 -28.20 5.14
CA GLY A 409 -4.34 -29.47 5.75
C GLY A 409 -3.25 -30.25 6.47
N LYS A 410 -2.06 -29.68 6.63
CA LYS A 410 -0.96 -30.29 7.38
C LYS A 410 -1.13 -30.02 8.87
N THR A 411 -0.54 -30.90 9.70
CA THR A 411 -0.50 -30.73 11.15
C THR A 411 0.94 -30.53 11.65
N ARG A 412 1.09 -29.92 12.81
CA ARG A 412 2.37 -29.76 13.49
C ARG A 412 2.23 -30.09 14.96
N ARG A 413 3.16 -30.84 15.49
CA ARG A 413 3.30 -31.07 16.94
C ARG A 413 4.05 -29.90 17.55
N VAL A 414 3.50 -29.30 18.59
CA VAL A 414 4.05 -28.17 19.35
C VAL A 414 4.03 -28.50 20.83
N GLN A 415 4.87 -27.82 21.63
CA GLN A 415 4.80 -27.84 23.08
C GLN A 415 4.24 -26.50 23.55
N VAL A 416 3.31 -26.52 24.47
CA VAL A 416 2.63 -25.33 24.97
C VAL A 416 2.71 -25.30 26.49
N HIS A 417 3.12 -24.15 27.01
CA HIS A 417 2.97 -23.80 28.42
C HIS A 417 1.93 -22.72 28.56
N GLU A 418 0.90 -22.97 29.37
CA GLU A 418 -0.19 -22.01 29.61
C GLU A 418 -0.11 -21.43 31.02
N ASP A 419 -0.14 -20.10 31.12
CA ASP A 419 -0.35 -19.33 32.34
C ASP A 419 -1.68 -18.60 32.22
N SER A 420 -2.70 -19.09 32.94
CA SER A 420 -4.06 -18.55 32.90
C SER A 420 -4.24 -17.21 33.60
N ALA A 421 -3.24 -16.75 34.35
CA ALA A 421 -3.30 -15.54 35.17
C ALA A 421 -2.03 -14.67 35.03
N ALA A 422 -1.47 -14.62 33.84
CA ALA A 422 -0.28 -13.82 33.55
C ALA A 422 -0.55 -12.32 33.76
N ARG A 423 0.42 -11.64 34.37
CA ARG A 423 0.33 -10.19 34.60
C ARG A 423 1.15 -9.42 33.56
N LEU A 424 0.58 -8.30 33.11
CA LEU A 424 1.25 -7.31 32.28
C LEU A 424 1.40 -6.01 33.07
N THR A 425 2.41 -5.21 32.76
CA THR A 425 2.76 -4.03 33.55
C THR A 425 1.67 -2.94 33.53
N ALA A 426 1.08 -2.68 32.36
CA ALA A 426 0.08 -1.63 32.15
C ALA A 426 -1.31 -2.21 31.78
N TYR A 427 -1.62 -3.41 32.21
CA TYR A 427 -2.93 -4.03 32.07
C TYR A 427 -3.41 -4.44 33.46
N PRO A 428 -4.54 -3.91 33.95
CA PRO A 428 -4.92 -4.00 35.36
C PRO A 428 -5.44 -5.38 35.78
N ARG A 429 -5.86 -6.19 34.81
CA ARG A 429 -6.35 -7.56 35.04
C ARG A 429 -5.27 -8.60 34.72
N THR A 430 -5.60 -9.86 34.81
CA THR A 430 -4.76 -10.95 34.31
C THR A 430 -5.17 -11.30 32.88
N VAL A 431 -4.23 -11.78 32.10
CA VAL A 431 -4.44 -12.33 30.77
C VAL A 431 -4.04 -13.80 30.75
N ARG A 432 -4.57 -14.52 29.82
CA ARG A 432 -4.16 -15.87 29.49
C ARG A 432 -2.93 -15.79 28.58
N GLN A 433 -1.83 -16.43 28.96
CA GLN A 433 -0.58 -16.45 28.20
C GLN A 433 -0.25 -17.86 27.74
N LEU A 434 0.03 -18.04 26.47
CA LEU A 434 0.41 -19.30 25.85
C LEU A 434 1.83 -19.16 25.28
N ALA A 435 2.80 -19.85 25.88
CA ALA A 435 4.13 -19.96 25.31
C ALA A 435 4.19 -21.22 24.44
N VAL A 436 4.50 -21.07 23.16
CA VAL A 436 4.47 -22.15 22.16
C VAL A 436 5.86 -22.35 21.57
N THR A 437 6.38 -23.58 21.66
CA THR A 437 7.65 -24.00 21.04
C THR A 437 7.41 -25.05 19.95
N GLY A 438 8.43 -25.33 19.14
CA GLY A 438 8.29 -26.25 18.02
C GLY A 438 7.71 -25.62 16.74
N LEU A 439 7.67 -24.29 16.67
CA LEU A 439 7.18 -23.57 15.48
C LEU A 439 8.26 -23.37 14.40
N GLY A 440 9.49 -23.88 14.61
CA GLY A 440 10.57 -23.82 13.62
C GLY A 440 11.60 -22.72 13.89
N HIS A 441 11.58 -22.15 15.09
CA HIS A 441 12.58 -21.25 15.64
C HIS A 441 12.83 -21.64 17.11
N ASP A 442 13.98 -21.25 17.64
CA ASP A 442 14.44 -21.68 18.96
C ASP A 442 13.69 -21.02 20.11
N GLU A 443 13.31 -19.76 19.92
CA GLU A 443 12.62 -18.95 20.92
C GLU A 443 11.10 -19.22 20.93
N PRO A 444 10.46 -19.34 22.13
CA PRO A 444 9.02 -19.52 22.20
C PRO A 444 8.24 -18.33 21.62
N THR A 445 7.18 -18.63 20.89
CA THR A 445 6.15 -17.65 20.54
C THR A 445 5.22 -17.48 21.72
N ILE A 446 4.99 -16.24 22.16
CA ILE A 446 4.19 -15.97 23.35
C ILE A 446 2.92 -15.25 22.93
N LEU A 447 1.78 -15.94 23.00
CA LEU A 447 0.45 -15.39 22.75
C LEU A 447 -0.13 -14.88 24.07
N ILE A 448 -0.90 -13.81 24.02
CA ILE A 448 -1.73 -13.31 25.12
C ILE A 448 -3.14 -13.01 24.63
N THR A 449 -4.12 -13.26 25.50
CA THR A 449 -5.54 -13.03 25.22
C THR A 449 -6.32 -12.81 26.52
N ASN A 450 -7.44 -12.07 26.43
CA ASN A 450 -8.48 -12.02 27.46
C ASN A 450 -9.63 -13.02 27.19
N ASP A 451 -9.51 -13.88 26.17
CA ASP A 451 -10.47 -14.95 25.90
C ASP A 451 -10.16 -16.18 26.76
N HIS A 452 -10.99 -16.42 27.77
CA HIS A 452 -10.87 -17.55 28.66
C HIS A 452 -11.74 -18.76 28.25
N ASP A 453 -12.60 -18.60 27.25
CA ASP A 453 -13.59 -19.61 26.84
C ASP A 453 -13.01 -20.57 25.80
N ARG A 454 -12.17 -20.08 24.87
CA ARG A 454 -11.58 -20.89 23.81
C ARG A 454 -10.53 -21.85 24.33
N THR A 455 -10.44 -23.02 23.70
CA THR A 455 -9.37 -23.97 24.02
C THR A 455 -8.00 -23.42 23.57
N THR A 456 -6.95 -23.83 24.28
CA THR A 456 -5.55 -23.53 23.95
C THR A 456 -5.23 -23.84 22.49
N LYS A 457 -5.70 -25.00 22.00
CA LYS A 457 -5.53 -25.42 20.61
C LYS A 457 -6.20 -24.43 19.65
N ALA A 458 -7.45 -24.07 19.88
CA ALA A 458 -8.20 -23.13 19.03
C ALA A 458 -7.50 -21.77 18.96
N LEU A 459 -7.04 -21.20 20.08
CA LEU A 459 -6.31 -19.92 20.11
C LEU A 459 -5.02 -19.97 19.27
N ILE A 460 -4.24 -21.04 19.36
CA ILE A 460 -3.01 -21.21 18.59
C ILE A 460 -3.35 -21.33 17.08
N GLU A 461 -4.35 -22.10 16.73
CA GLU A 461 -4.78 -22.28 15.34
C GLU A 461 -5.36 -20.98 14.75
N THR A 462 -6.17 -20.24 15.49
CA THR A 462 -6.67 -18.92 15.10
C THR A 462 -5.53 -17.94 14.86
N TYR A 463 -4.56 -17.86 15.76
CA TYR A 463 -3.40 -17.00 15.55
C TYR A 463 -2.52 -17.44 14.37
N ALA A 464 -2.37 -18.74 14.15
CA ALA A 464 -1.62 -19.27 13.02
C ALA A 464 -2.28 -18.90 11.67
N GLN A 465 -3.60 -18.81 11.62
CA GLN A 465 -4.33 -18.35 10.44
C GLN A 465 -4.10 -16.85 10.16
N ARG A 466 -3.96 -16.04 11.19
CA ARG A 466 -3.62 -14.61 11.03
C ARG A 466 -2.31 -14.41 10.25
N MET A 467 -1.32 -15.29 10.43
CA MET A 467 -0.06 -15.18 9.66
C MET A 467 -0.26 -15.22 8.14
N ASN A 468 -1.43 -15.65 7.68
CA ASN A 468 -1.78 -15.59 6.24
C ASN A 468 -2.25 -14.19 5.80
N ILE A 469 -2.56 -13.26 6.73
CA ILE A 469 -2.95 -11.89 6.35
C ILE A 469 -1.83 -11.20 5.56
N GLU A 470 -0.56 -11.39 5.96
CA GLU A 470 0.58 -10.83 5.24
C GLU A 470 0.63 -11.33 3.79
N GLN A 471 0.35 -12.62 3.57
CA GLN A 471 0.29 -13.20 2.23
C GLN A 471 -0.87 -12.64 1.43
N ARG A 472 -2.06 -12.48 2.04
CA ARG A 472 -3.25 -11.95 1.39
C ARG A 472 -3.12 -10.46 1.09
N LEU A 473 -2.57 -9.67 2.01
CA LEU A 473 -2.20 -8.28 1.74
C LEU A 473 -1.18 -8.20 0.61
N ALA A 474 -0.18 -9.10 0.57
CA ALA A 474 0.77 -9.18 -0.54
C ALA A 474 0.10 -9.56 -1.87
N GLU A 475 -0.96 -10.35 -1.85
CA GLU A 475 -1.76 -10.67 -3.04
C GLU A 475 -2.60 -9.46 -3.48
N ALA A 476 -3.26 -8.77 -2.56
CA ALA A 476 -3.99 -7.53 -2.85
C ALA A 476 -3.05 -6.44 -3.38
N ILE A 477 -1.88 -6.28 -2.76
CA ILE A 477 -0.83 -5.35 -3.20
C ILE A 477 -0.41 -5.66 -4.64
N ARG A 478 -0.18 -6.91 -5.00
CA ARG A 478 0.21 -7.31 -6.36
C ARG A 478 -0.93 -7.12 -7.35
N SER A 479 -2.13 -7.58 -7.01
CA SER A 479 -3.29 -7.55 -7.91
C SER A 479 -3.80 -6.14 -8.15
N PHE A 480 -3.78 -5.29 -7.11
CA PHE A 480 -4.31 -3.92 -7.16
C PHE A 480 -3.22 -2.85 -7.13
N SER A 481 -1.94 -3.26 -7.20
CA SER A 481 -0.78 -2.37 -7.32
C SER A 481 -0.67 -1.32 -6.21
N LEU A 482 -1.00 -1.68 -4.97
CA LEU A 482 -0.89 -0.79 -3.80
C LEU A 482 0.53 -0.27 -3.56
N ASP A 483 1.56 -0.98 -4.02
CA ASP A 483 2.97 -0.60 -3.91
C ASP A 483 3.49 0.25 -5.07
N ALA A 484 2.63 0.57 -6.03
CA ALA A 484 2.97 1.33 -7.24
C ALA A 484 2.56 2.81 -7.15
N LEU A 485 2.50 3.39 -5.95
CA LEU A 485 2.08 4.76 -5.75
C LEU A 485 2.95 5.75 -6.54
N ALA A 486 2.29 6.54 -7.37
CA ALA A 486 2.93 7.53 -8.23
C ALA A 486 3.23 8.86 -7.52
N GLY A 487 2.70 9.07 -6.32
CA GLY A 487 2.79 10.33 -5.60
C GLY A 487 2.90 10.15 -4.08
N ALA A 488 3.49 11.13 -3.42
CA ALA A 488 3.61 11.21 -1.97
C ALA A 488 2.39 11.90 -1.31
N VAL A 489 1.35 12.19 -2.08
CA VAL A 489 0.17 12.91 -1.58
C VAL A 489 -0.70 11.94 -0.77
N PRO A 490 -0.86 12.15 0.55
CA PRO A 490 -1.60 11.25 1.42
C PRO A 490 -3.02 10.95 0.92
N LEU A 491 -3.74 11.95 0.41
CA LEU A 491 -5.10 11.78 -0.14
C LEU A 491 -5.16 10.82 -1.34
N ASN A 492 -4.10 10.77 -2.16
CA ASN A 492 -4.03 9.81 -3.26
C ASN A 492 -3.85 8.39 -2.74
N VAL A 493 -3.03 8.22 -1.70
CA VAL A 493 -2.80 6.92 -1.07
C VAL A 493 -4.05 6.45 -0.37
N ASP A 494 -4.72 7.32 0.36
CA ASP A 494 -5.94 7.04 1.09
C ASP A 494 -7.06 6.54 0.15
N LEU A 495 -7.30 7.25 -0.95
CA LEU A 495 -8.24 6.77 -1.97
C LEU A 495 -7.79 5.44 -2.59
N ASP A 496 -6.50 5.26 -2.82
CA ASP A 496 -5.97 4.04 -3.45
C ASP A 496 -6.16 2.80 -2.59
N VAL A 497 -5.99 2.90 -1.27
CA VAL A 497 -6.24 1.79 -0.34
C VAL A 497 -7.74 1.48 -0.23
N VAL A 498 -8.61 2.49 -0.18
CA VAL A 498 -10.07 2.31 -0.17
C VAL A 498 -10.57 1.64 -1.46
N LEU A 499 -10.06 2.07 -2.63
CA LEU A 499 -10.33 1.41 -3.90
C LEU A 499 -9.87 -0.04 -3.92
N SER A 500 -8.80 -0.37 -3.22
CA SER A 500 -8.32 -1.75 -3.13
C SER A 500 -9.20 -2.61 -2.24
N VAL A 501 -9.78 -2.05 -1.17
CA VAL A 501 -10.82 -2.73 -0.38
C VAL A 501 -12.05 -3.00 -1.25
N LEU A 502 -12.55 -2.00 -1.97
CA LEU A 502 -13.69 -2.17 -2.89
C LEU A 502 -13.39 -3.22 -3.98
N ALA A 503 -12.22 -3.15 -4.64
CA ALA A 503 -11.84 -4.12 -5.66
C ALA A 503 -11.73 -5.53 -5.09
N HIS A 504 -11.23 -5.68 -3.86
CA HIS A 504 -11.17 -6.96 -3.16
C HIS A 504 -12.57 -7.52 -2.87
N THR A 505 -13.49 -6.67 -2.39
CA THR A 505 -14.90 -7.03 -2.12
C THR A 505 -15.60 -7.47 -3.41
N VAL A 506 -15.42 -6.73 -4.52
CA VAL A 506 -15.96 -7.11 -5.84
C VAL A 506 -15.39 -8.46 -6.31
N CYS A 507 -14.08 -8.69 -6.15
CA CYS A 507 -13.47 -9.98 -6.47
C CYS A 507 -14.01 -11.10 -5.56
N ALA A 508 -14.27 -10.82 -4.28
CA ALA A 508 -14.87 -11.79 -3.36
C ALA A 508 -16.30 -12.18 -3.77
N ALA A 509 -17.10 -11.22 -4.22
CA ALA A 509 -18.43 -11.47 -4.76
C ALA A 509 -18.37 -12.27 -6.08
N LEU A 510 -17.54 -11.84 -7.03
CA LEU A 510 -17.37 -12.49 -8.33
C LEU A 510 -16.93 -13.95 -8.20
N ARG A 511 -15.92 -14.25 -7.34
CA ARG A 511 -15.43 -15.65 -7.17
C ARG A 511 -16.50 -16.59 -6.63
N ARG A 512 -17.47 -16.11 -5.85
CA ARG A 512 -18.60 -16.90 -5.34
C ARG A 512 -19.57 -17.29 -6.46
N ARG A 513 -19.73 -16.43 -7.46
CA ARG A 513 -20.58 -16.65 -8.63
C ARG A 513 -19.95 -17.63 -9.62
N LEU A 514 -18.62 -17.75 -9.64
CA LEU A 514 -17.90 -18.57 -10.63
C LEU A 514 -17.67 -20.00 -10.10
N PRO A 515 -18.30 -21.05 -10.67
CA PRO A 515 -18.13 -22.43 -10.23
C PRO A 515 -16.66 -22.86 -10.24
N GLY A 516 -16.19 -23.44 -9.14
CA GLY A 516 -14.81 -23.88 -8.99
C GLY A 516 -13.77 -22.78 -8.67
N TYR A 517 -14.19 -21.53 -8.46
CA TYR A 517 -13.31 -20.39 -8.21
C TYR A 517 -13.49 -19.74 -6.82
N ALA A 518 -14.20 -20.39 -5.91
CA ALA A 518 -14.49 -19.85 -4.57
C ALA A 518 -13.24 -19.39 -3.79
N THR A 519 -12.08 -20.01 -4.05
CA THR A 519 -10.79 -19.69 -3.42
C THR A 519 -9.81 -18.97 -4.35
N ALA A 520 -10.27 -18.53 -5.53
CA ALA A 520 -9.40 -17.87 -6.50
C ALA A 520 -8.87 -16.54 -5.98
N THR A 521 -7.59 -16.28 -6.27
CA THR A 521 -6.96 -14.99 -5.99
C THR A 521 -7.46 -13.91 -6.95
N PRO A 522 -7.43 -12.62 -6.57
CA PRO A 522 -7.78 -11.53 -7.49
C PRO A 522 -6.98 -11.57 -8.80
N ASP A 523 -5.67 -11.86 -8.77
CA ASP A 523 -4.84 -12.04 -9.98
C ASP A 523 -5.38 -13.15 -10.91
N THR A 524 -5.86 -14.26 -10.33
CA THR A 524 -6.46 -15.35 -11.11
C THR A 524 -7.75 -14.90 -11.79
N LEU A 525 -8.60 -14.13 -11.08
CA LEU A 525 -9.84 -13.58 -11.66
C LEU A 525 -9.53 -12.57 -12.76
N GLN A 526 -8.56 -11.68 -12.55
CA GLN A 526 -8.10 -10.72 -13.55
C GLN A 526 -7.67 -11.46 -14.84
N ARG A 527 -6.70 -12.36 -14.73
CA ARG A 527 -6.14 -13.06 -15.88
C ARG A 527 -7.15 -13.93 -16.63
N ARG A 528 -8.04 -14.62 -15.90
CA ARG A 528 -8.91 -15.63 -16.51
C ARG A 528 -10.22 -15.07 -17.01
N PHE A 529 -10.73 -14.02 -16.37
CA PHE A 529 -12.06 -13.48 -16.62
C PHE A 529 -12.07 -11.99 -16.96
N LEU A 530 -11.53 -11.12 -16.11
CA LEU A 530 -11.64 -9.67 -16.30
C LEU A 530 -10.86 -9.13 -17.50
N HIS A 531 -9.76 -9.78 -17.89
CA HIS A 531 -8.98 -9.46 -19.11
C HIS A 531 -9.50 -10.15 -20.36
N THR A 532 -10.74 -10.63 -20.35
CA THR A 532 -11.34 -11.22 -21.55
C THR A 532 -11.78 -10.10 -22.49
N GLY A 533 -11.34 -10.14 -23.74
CA GLY A 533 -11.83 -9.27 -24.82
C GLY A 533 -13.24 -9.65 -25.26
N GLY A 534 -13.77 -8.89 -26.21
CA GLY A 534 -15.08 -9.18 -26.78
C GLY A 534 -15.71 -8.00 -27.48
N HIS A 535 -17.01 -8.04 -27.63
CA HIS A 535 -17.78 -7.03 -28.32
C HIS A 535 -18.91 -6.49 -27.44
N ILE A 536 -19.13 -5.19 -27.54
CA ILE A 536 -20.28 -4.49 -26.96
C ILE A 536 -21.27 -4.29 -28.09
N ILE A 537 -22.49 -4.76 -27.95
CA ILE A 537 -23.57 -4.59 -28.91
C ILE A 537 -24.63 -3.73 -28.26
N ASN A 538 -24.84 -2.55 -28.85
CA ASN A 538 -25.76 -1.54 -28.33
C ASN A 538 -27.14 -1.71 -28.98
N HIS A 539 -28.14 -2.02 -28.17
CA HIS A 539 -29.55 -2.06 -28.56
C HIS A 539 -30.30 -0.88 -27.94
N SER A 540 -31.53 -0.65 -28.36
CA SER A 540 -32.34 0.48 -27.89
C SER A 540 -32.58 0.50 -26.37
N ASN A 541 -32.75 -0.67 -25.76
CA ASN A 541 -33.09 -0.83 -24.33
C ASN A 541 -32.11 -1.67 -23.52
N HIS A 542 -31.14 -2.33 -24.16
CA HIS A 542 -30.15 -3.16 -23.50
C HIS A 542 -28.79 -3.10 -24.20
N ILE A 543 -27.78 -3.53 -23.49
CA ILE A 543 -26.41 -3.72 -23.97
C ILE A 543 -26.09 -5.20 -23.86
N THR A 544 -25.69 -5.81 -24.96
CA THR A 544 -25.16 -7.18 -24.96
C THR A 544 -23.64 -7.16 -24.93
N VAL A 545 -23.05 -7.83 -23.97
CA VAL A 545 -21.62 -8.04 -23.84
C VAL A 545 -21.30 -9.45 -24.31
N ARG A 546 -20.76 -9.57 -25.52
CA ARG A 546 -20.30 -10.84 -26.08
C ARG A 546 -18.84 -11.04 -25.76
N LEU A 547 -18.54 -12.01 -24.88
CA LEU A 547 -17.18 -12.33 -24.47
C LEU A 547 -16.53 -13.30 -25.49
N ASP A 548 -15.26 -13.04 -25.80
CA ASP A 548 -14.45 -13.89 -26.65
C ASP A 548 -14.28 -15.29 -26.05
N ARG A 549 -14.20 -16.29 -26.93
CA ARG A 549 -13.98 -17.67 -26.53
C ARG A 549 -12.62 -17.87 -25.88
N ARG A 550 -12.62 -18.38 -24.65
CA ARG A 550 -11.42 -18.74 -23.88
C ARG A 550 -11.58 -20.12 -23.25
N ALA A 551 -10.48 -20.72 -22.80
CA ALA A 551 -10.49 -22.00 -22.09
C ALA A 551 -11.43 -22.01 -20.87
N TYR A 552 -11.71 -20.85 -20.29
CA TYR A 552 -12.57 -20.70 -19.13
C TYR A 552 -14.02 -20.27 -19.45
N SER A 553 -14.38 -20.11 -20.73
CA SER A 553 -15.78 -19.79 -21.14
C SER A 553 -16.82 -20.78 -20.59
N PRO A 554 -16.56 -22.09 -20.43
CA PRO A 554 -17.51 -23.00 -19.80
C PRO A 554 -17.88 -22.62 -18.36
N VAL A 555 -16.95 -22.04 -17.59
CA VAL A 555 -17.22 -21.54 -16.22
C VAL A 555 -18.23 -20.40 -16.26
N LEU A 556 -18.07 -19.45 -17.18
CA LEU A 556 -18.97 -18.31 -17.35
C LEU A 556 -20.36 -18.74 -17.81
N ARG A 557 -20.47 -19.78 -18.66
CA ARG A 557 -21.76 -20.34 -19.06
C ARG A 557 -22.51 -21.05 -17.94
N GLN A 558 -21.76 -21.61 -16.96
CA GLN A 558 -22.34 -22.24 -15.77
C GLN A 558 -22.60 -21.22 -14.65
N ALA A 559 -21.94 -20.08 -14.69
CA ALA A 559 -22.20 -19.00 -13.76
C ALA A 559 -23.57 -18.41 -14.07
N ASP A 560 -24.43 -18.31 -13.06
CA ASP A 560 -25.72 -17.65 -13.19
C ASP A 560 -25.52 -16.13 -13.26
N LEU A 561 -25.23 -15.63 -14.48
CA LEU A 561 -25.05 -14.22 -14.74
C LEU A 561 -26.41 -13.60 -15.05
N PRO A 562 -26.93 -12.72 -14.18
CA PRO A 562 -28.26 -12.20 -14.32
C PRO A 562 -28.35 -11.15 -15.43
N THR A 563 -29.48 -11.09 -16.13
CA THR A 563 -29.90 -9.88 -16.82
C THR A 563 -30.24 -8.83 -15.79
N ILE A 564 -29.58 -7.68 -15.82
CA ILE A 564 -29.67 -6.69 -14.76
C ILE A 564 -29.74 -5.27 -15.31
N THR A 565 -30.56 -4.42 -14.70
CA THR A 565 -30.68 -3.00 -15.07
C THR A 565 -29.54 -2.20 -14.45
N VAL A 566 -28.82 -1.44 -15.26
CA VAL A 566 -27.65 -0.65 -14.84
C VAL A 566 -28.03 0.84 -14.74
N PRO A 567 -28.09 1.42 -13.53
CA PRO A 567 -28.55 2.78 -13.33
C PRO A 567 -27.74 3.83 -14.09
N TRP A 568 -26.39 3.70 -14.12
CA TRP A 568 -25.51 4.65 -14.82
C TRP A 568 -25.46 4.45 -16.33
N TRP A 569 -26.29 3.54 -16.87
CA TRP A 569 -26.55 3.39 -18.32
C TRP A 569 -27.92 3.94 -18.72
N GLY A 570 -28.49 4.86 -17.95
CA GLY A 570 -29.86 5.32 -18.17
C GLY A 570 -30.88 4.18 -18.03
N HIS A 571 -30.65 3.28 -17.08
CA HIS A 571 -31.50 2.12 -16.78
C HIS A 571 -31.61 1.08 -17.90
N ARG A 572 -30.60 0.99 -18.80
CA ARG A 572 -30.53 -0.11 -19.77
C ARG A 572 -30.16 -1.42 -19.10
N GLN A 573 -30.60 -2.54 -19.69
CA GLN A 573 -30.28 -3.86 -19.22
C GLN A 573 -28.91 -4.32 -19.74
N LEU A 574 -28.20 -5.09 -18.93
CA LEU A 574 -26.97 -5.78 -19.28
C LEU A 574 -27.29 -7.25 -19.58
N HIS A 575 -26.90 -7.70 -20.76
CA HIS A 575 -27.00 -9.10 -21.19
C HIS A 575 -25.60 -9.63 -21.50
N TYR A 576 -25.39 -10.94 -21.27
CA TYR A 576 -24.14 -11.60 -21.59
C TYR A 576 -24.32 -12.65 -22.68
N GLU A 577 -23.38 -12.69 -23.61
CA GLU A 577 -23.22 -13.75 -24.60
C GLU A 577 -21.82 -14.32 -24.53
N PHE A 578 -21.70 -15.62 -24.77
CA PHE A 578 -20.43 -16.33 -24.73
C PHE A 578 -20.17 -16.96 -26.09
N ALA A 579 -19.09 -16.57 -26.75
CA ALA A 579 -18.65 -17.13 -28.03
C ALA A 579 -18.18 -18.59 -27.91
#